data_c85be940edd7bf46f3bef970c324f0bc
#
_entry.id   c85be940edd7bf46f3bef970c324f0bc
#
_cell.length_a   1.000
_cell.length_b   1.000
_cell.length_c   1.000
_cell.angle_alpha   90.00
_cell.angle_beta   90.00
_cell.angle_gamma   90.00
#
_symmetry.space_group_name_H-M   'P 1'
#
loop_
_entity.id
_entity.type
_entity.pdbx_description
1 polymer ?
#
loop_
_entity_poly.entity_id
_entity_poly.type
_entity_poly.pdbx_seq_one_letter_code
_entity_poly.pdbx_strand_id
1 'polypeptide(L)'
;MFRVTNRLRFIEPQLPSLVEQPPEGKHWIHEIKHDGYRSQLVIERDQVRVFNRNGYDWSDRYPSIVRAAAKLPCKSAIIDGEAIVQNGNGASDFGVLQSAMRRQPHSIVVYAFDLLHLDGKDLRQESLLERRAYLKALIGDDDESRIQFSDEFDGHGATLFKACGELGLEGIVSKHALAPYRCGRSKTWLKAKCFTESTFVVVGTDRDRKTGALRALLAHNDSAGLSYAGAAFIALADDEREAFLDEVNRLTPAWDEFKSSQVSDVRWCHPRLAVRVKHLTGSKPLRHATVRGFVES
;
A
#
# COMPACT_ATOMS: atom_id res chain seq x y z
N MET A 1 30.95 -29.47 21.08
CA MET A 1 31.17 -28.30 20.23
C MET A 1 29.77 -27.74 19.88
N PHE A 2 29.29 -26.78 20.62
CA PHE A 2 27.97 -26.15 20.36
C PHE A 2 28.11 -25.31 19.10
N ARG A 3 27.47 -25.74 18.00
CA ARG A 3 27.26 -24.86 16.84
C ARG A 3 26.35 -23.75 17.30
N VAL A 4 26.88 -22.57 17.43
CA VAL A 4 26.07 -21.35 17.53
C VAL A 4 25.32 -21.24 16.20
N THR A 5 24.10 -21.73 16.15
CA THR A 5 23.20 -21.50 15.01
C THR A 5 22.83 -20.05 15.05
N ASN A 6 23.48 -19.25 14.18
CA ASN A 6 23.15 -17.84 14.03
C ASN A 6 21.73 -17.78 13.47
N ARG A 7 20.74 -17.50 14.34
CA ARG A 7 19.33 -17.40 13.94
C ARG A 7 19.16 -16.27 12.92
N LEU A 8 18.38 -16.55 11.89
CA LEU A 8 17.99 -15.53 10.93
C LEU A 8 17.22 -14.40 11.63
N ARG A 9 17.43 -13.18 11.16
CA ARG A 9 16.80 -11.97 11.74
C ARG A 9 16.10 -11.20 10.65
N PHE A 10 15.15 -10.38 11.07
CA PHE A 10 14.56 -9.37 10.22
C PHE A 10 15.64 -8.51 9.55
N ILE A 11 15.46 -8.24 8.26
CA ILE A 11 16.30 -7.37 7.45
C ILE A 11 15.49 -6.11 7.14
N GLU A 12 16.05 -4.93 7.38
CA GLU A 12 15.39 -3.68 7.02
C GLU A 12 15.02 -3.66 5.54
N PRO A 13 13.73 -3.38 5.18
CA PRO A 13 13.30 -3.45 3.79
C PRO A 13 13.93 -2.40 2.89
N GLN A 14 14.21 -2.77 1.64
CA GLN A 14 14.45 -1.83 0.57
C GLN A 14 13.13 -1.11 0.23
N LEU A 15 13.18 0.23 0.17
CA LEU A 15 12.02 1.09 -0.03
C LEU A 15 12.09 1.80 -1.39
N PRO A 16 11.03 1.70 -2.22
CA PRO A 16 11.02 2.39 -3.50
C PRO A 16 10.88 3.91 -3.35
N SER A 17 11.59 4.65 -4.21
CA SER A 17 11.42 6.09 -4.37
C SER A 17 10.18 6.40 -5.24
N LEU A 18 9.48 7.50 -4.92
CA LEU A 18 8.30 7.93 -5.69
C LEU A 18 8.77 8.64 -6.97
N VAL A 19 8.11 8.30 -8.08
CA VAL A 19 8.26 8.96 -9.38
C VAL A 19 6.89 9.22 -9.98
N GLU A 20 6.80 10.17 -10.91
CA GLU A 20 5.54 10.48 -11.61
C GLU A 20 5.22 9.45 -12.69
N GLN A 21 6.26 9.00 -13.41
CA GLN A 21 6.15 8.02 -14.48
C GLN A 21 7.13 6.88 -14.23
N PRO A 22 6.81 5.64 -14.66
CA PRO A 22 7.74 4.53 -14.59
C PRO A 22 8.98 4.79 -15.46
N PRO A 23 10.14 4.25 -15.07
CA PRO A 23 11.36 4.38 -15.88
C PRO A 23 11.25 3.55 -17.16
N GLU A 24 11.97 3.98 -18.18
CA GLU A 24 12.12 3.26 -19.45
C GLU A 24 13.42 2.45 -19.48
N GLY A 25 13.47 1.45 -20.37
CA GLY A 25 14.66 0.66 -20.66
C GLY A 25 14.62 -0.77 -20.18
N LYS A 26 15.37 -1.64 -20.88
CA LYS A 26 15.37 -3.11 -20.74
C LYS A 26 15.88 -3.66 -19.39
N HIS A 27 16.44 -2.81 -18.55
CA HIS A 27 16.94 -3.21 -17.22
C HIS A 27 15.94 -2.98 -16.11
N TRP A 28 14.71 -2.59 -16.43
CA TRP A 28 13.65 -2.42 -15.45
C TRP A 28 12.60 -3.52 -15.61
N ILE A 29 12.29 -4.18 -14.52
CA ILE A 29 11.13 -5.06 -14.41
C ILE A 29 10.02 -4.30 -13.70
N HIS A 30 8.78 -4.55 -14.14
CA HIS A 30 7.61 -3.82 -13.67
C HIS A 30 6.62 -4.80 -13.04
N GLU A 31 6.20 -4.52 -11.83
CA GLU A 31 5.23 -5.33 -11.07
C GLU A 31 4.04 -4.46 -10.66
N ILE A 32 2.87 -5.06 -10.52
CA ILE A 32 1.72 -4.39 -9.89
C ILE A 32 2.09 -4.01 -8.47
N LYS A 33 1.79 -2.76 -8.10
CA LYS A 33 1.91 -2.33 -6.72
C LYS A 33 0.70 -2.77 -5.92
N HIS A 34 0.85 -3.88 -5.22
CA HIS A 34 -0.17 -4.34 -4.30
C HIS A 34 -0.34 -3.36 -3.13
N ASP A 35 -1.59 -3.14 -2.71
CA ASP A 35 -1.94 -2.31 -1.56
C ASP A 35 -2.22 -3.20 -0.34
N GLY A 36 -1.22 -3.36 0.51
CA GLY A 36 -1.29 -4.26 1.66
C GLY A 36 -0.35 -3.88 2.79
N TYR A 37 0.09 -4.89 3.53
CA TYR A 37 1.13 -4.76 4.55
C TYR A 37 2.40 -5.47 4.10
N ARG A 38 3.49 -4.70 3.96
CA ARG A 38 4.81 -5.28 3.74
C ARG A 38 5.11 -6.31 4.81
N SER A 39 5.42 -7.51 4.36
CA SER A 39 5.63 -8.67 5.22
C SER A 39 6.91 -9.39 4.83
N GLN A 40 7.78 -9.64 5.81
CA GLN A 40 8.98 -10.43 5.62
C GLN A 40 8.83 -11.77 6.34
N LEU A 41 8.90 -12.85 5.59
CA LEU A 41 8.83 -14.21 6.12
C LEU A 41 10.24 -14.69 6.42
N VAL A 42 10.50 -15.01 7.66
CA VAL A 42 11.77 -15.61 8.13
C VAL A 42 11.50 -17.05 8.49
N ILE A 43 12.00 -17.96 7.67
CA ILE A 43 11.79 -19.41 7.74
C ILE A 43 13.05 -20.06 8.26
N GLU A 44 12.92 -20.86 9.31
CA GLU A 44 13.94 -21.75 9.85
C GLU A 44 13.31 -23.14 10.06
N ARG A 45 14.11 -24.20 10.18
CA ARG A 45 13.58 -25.58 10.25
C ARG A 45 12.51 -25.81 11.31
N ASP A 46 12.62 -25.11 12.42
CA ASP A 46 11.80 -25.26 13.63
C ASP A 46 10.85 -24.10 13.86
N GLN A 47 10.96 -23.03 13.08
CA GLN A 47 10.18 -21.82 13.30
C GLN A 47 9.99 -21.00 12.03
N VAL A 48 8.76 -20.48 11.82
CA VAL A 48 8.43 -19.46 10.85
C VAL A 48 7.98 -18.21 11.58
N ARG A 49 8.56 -17.06 11.23
CA ARG A 49 8.14 -15.75 11.74
C ARG A 49 7.79 -14.83 10.60
N VAL A 50 6.75 -14.00 10.80
CA VAL A 50 6.31 -12.99 9.83
C VAL A 50 6.47 -11.62 10.45
N PHE A 51 7.37 -10.82 9.90
CA PHE A 51 7.64 -9.47 10.36
C PHE A 51 6.95 -8.45 9.49
N ASN A 52 6.38 -7.41 10.10
CA ASN A 52 5.91 -6.26 9.36
C ASN A 52 7.09 -5.36 8.91
N ARG A 53 6.80 -4.31 8.14
CA ARG A 53 7.78 -3.34 7.62
C ARG A 53 8.72 -2.76 8.69
N ASN A 54 8.26 -2.64 9.94
CA ASN A 54 9.00 -2.03 11.04
C ASN A 54 9.74 -3.06 11.91
N GLY A 55 9.71 -4.36 11.53
CA GLY A 55 10.37 -5.43 12.27
C GLY A 55 9.58 -5.96 13.47
N TYR A 56 8.31 -5.60 13.62
CA TYR A 56 7.45 -6.22 14.64
C TYR A 56 6.98 -7.59 14.17
N ASP A 57 7.07 -8.57 15.03
CA ASP A 57 6.57 -9.92 14.77
C ASP A 57 5.04 -9.93 14.78
N TRP A 58 4.47 -10.32 13.63
CA TRP A 58 3.05 -10.44 13.38
C TRP A 58 2.61 -11.88 13.06
N SER A 59 3.43 -12.87 13.42
CA SER A 59 3.17 -14.29 13.12
C SER A 59 1.77 -14.73 13.57
N ASP A 60 1.34 -14.31 14.75
CA ASP A 60 0.01 -14.64 15.30
C ASP A 60 -1.14 -14.05 14.48
N ARG A 61 -0.89 -13.00 13.71
CA ARG A 61 -1.89 -12.37 12.83
C ARG A 61 -2.01 -13.07 11.47
N TYR A 62 -1.02 -13.87 11.12
CA TYR A 62 -0.90 -14.54 9.82
C TYR A 62 -0.76 -16.07 9.92
N PRO A 63 -1.62 -16.77 10.68
CA PRO A 63 -1.44 -18.20 10.94
C PRO A 63 -1.48 -19.06 9.68
N SER A 64 -2.24 -18.65 8.64
CA SER A 64 -2.29 -19.35 7.35
C SER A 64 -1.00 -19.20 6.56
N ILE A 65 -0.40 -18.01 6.59
CA ILE A 65 0.90 -17.73 5.96
C ILE A 65 2.00 -18.50 6.64
N VAL A 66 2.04 -18.53 7.98
CA VAL A 66 3.02 -19.29 8.77
C VAL A 66 2.94 -20.78 8.38
N ARG A 67 1.73 -21.36 8.31
CA ARG A 67 1.55 -22.75 7.88
C ARG A 67 1.98 -23.01 6.43
N ALA A 68 1.71 -22.06 5.52
CA ALA A 68 2.14 -22.19 4.12
C ALA A 68 3.67 -22.10 4.01
N ALA A 69 4.29 -21.13 4.68
CA ALA A 69 5.73 -20.94 4.68
C ALA A 69 6.49 -22.15 5.26
N ALA A 70 5.93 -22.81 6.28
CA ALA A 70 6.52 -24.02 6.85
C ALA A 70 6.55 -25.22 5.90
N LYS A 71 5.79 -25.17 4.81
CA LYS A 71 5.75 -26.25 3.78
C LYS A 71 6.71 -26.00 2.62
N LEU A 72 7.30 -24.82 2.52
CA LEU A 72 8.23 -24.50 1.44
C LEU A 72 9.46 -25.43 1.50
N PRO A 73 9.97 -25.89 0.34
CA PRO A 73 11.04 -26.88 0.27
C PRO A 73 12.43 -26.27 0.53
N CYS A 74 12.63 -25.69 1.71
CA CYS A 74 13.90 -25.12 2.14
C CYS A 74 14.19 -25.41 3.61
N LYS A 75 15.47 -25.30 3.99
CA LYS A 75 15.91 -25.38 5.40
C LYS A 75 15.83 -24.03 6.09
N SER A 76 16.05 -22.97 5.34
CA SER A 76 15.96 -21.60 5.83
C SER A 76 15.78 -20.62 4.68
N ALA A 77 14.91 -19.60 4.86
CA ALA A 77 14.71 -18.54 3.87
C ALA A 77 14.32 -17.22 4.52
N ILE A 78 14.60 -16.12 3.83
CA ILE A 78 14.03 -14.80 4.11
C ILE A 78 13.37 -14.30 2.82
N ILE A 79 12.05 -14.27 2.82
CA ILE A 79 11.22 -13.84 1.70
C ILE A 79 10.63 -12.47 2.01
N ASP A 80 10.67 -11.57 1.04
CA ASP A 80 10.10 -10.23 1.12
C ASP A 80 8.86 -10.16 0.23
N GLY A 81 7.73 -9.70 0.76
CA GLY A 81 6.45 -9.70 0.06
C GLY A 81 5.47 -8.66 0.59
N GLU A 82 4.29 -8.63 -0.01
CA GLU A 82 3.16 -7.82 0.43
C GLU A 82 1.99 -8.73 0.82
N ALA A 83 1.52 -8.63 2.05
CA ALA A 83 0.33 -9.34 2.51
C ALA A 83 -0.93 -8.55 2.10
N ILE A 84 -1.83 -9.20 1.37
CA ILE A 84 -3.06 -8.60 0.86
C ILE A 84 -4.27 -9.49 1.10
N VAL A 85 -5.46 -8.92 0.92
CA VAL A 85 -6.69 -9.66 0.60
C VAL A 85 -7.11 -9.23 -0.81
N GLN A 86 -7.44 -10.20 -1.65
CA GLN A 86 -7.99 -9.96 -2.97
C GLN A 86 -9.51 -9.75 -2.88
N ASN A 87 -10.01 -8.76 -3.60
CA ASN A 87 -11.45 -8.64 -3.84
C ASN A 87 -11.91 -9.61 -4.94
N GLY A 88 -13.21 -9.62 -5.25
CA GLY A 88 -13.79 -10.50 -6.27
C GLY A 88 -13.22 -10.32 -7.69
N ASN A 89 -12.49 -9.26 -7.95
CA ASN A 89 -11.81 -8.96 -9.23
C ASN A 89 -10.30 -9.20 -9.18
N GLY A 90 -9.78 -9.83 -8.11
CA GLY A 90 -8.36 -10.11 -7.94
C GLY A 90 -7.50 -8.91 -7.49
N ALA A 91 -8.08 -7.72 -7.36
CA ALA A 91 -7.37 -6.54 -6.88
C ALA A 91 -7.20 -6.56 -5.35
N SER A 92 -6.11 -5.97 -4.85
CA SER A 92 -5.89 -5.81 -3.41
C SER A 92 -6.87 -4.81 -2.80
N ASP A 93 -7.47 -5.16 -1.66
CA ASP A 93 -8.35 -4.29 -0.87
C ASP A 93 -7.80 -4.10 0.55
N PHE A 94 -7.22 -2.92 0.78
CA PHE A 94 -6.60 -2.60 2.07
C PHE A 94 -7.63 -2.47 3.21
N GLY A 95 -8.83 -2.01 2.93
CA GLY A 95 -9.90 -1.89 3.92
C GLY A 95 -10.35 -3.26 4.40
N VAL A 96 -10.54 -4.19 3.45
CA VAL A 96 -10.86 -5.59 3.76
C VAL A 96 -9.70 -6.27 4.50
N LEU A 97 -8.45 -6.02 4.12
CA LEU A 97 -7.27 -6.59 4.79
C LEU A 97 -7.24 -6.25 6.30
N GLN A 98 -7.52 -5.00 6.67
CA GLN A 98 -7.53 -4.60 8.07
C GLN A 98 -8.56 -5.39 8.91
N SER A 99 -9.72 -5.64 8.35
CA SER A 99 -10.76 -6.45 9.00
C SER A 99 -10.44 -7.94 8.98
N ALA A 100 -9.86 -8.43 7.88
CA ALA A 100 -9.50 -9.83 7.69
C ALA A 100 -8.44 -10.31 8.69
N MET A 101 -7.47 -9.47 9.04
CA MET A 101 -6.44 -9.79 10.05
C MET A 101 -7.03 -10.24 11.41
N ARG A 102 -8.26 -9.81 11.72
CA ARG A 102 -8.94 -10.18 12.97
C ARG A 102 -10.01 -11.24 12.77
N ARG A 103 -10.75 -11.21 11.64
CA ARG A 103 -11.97 -11.99 11.42
C ARG A 103 -11.77 -13.16 10.47
N GLN A 104 -10.90 -13.02 9.48
CA GLN A 104 -10.72 -13.99 8.39
C GLN A 104 -9.24 -14.09 7.95
N PRO A 105 -8.30 -14.43 8.87
CA PRO A 105 -6.87 -14.47 8.57
C PRO A 105 -6.50 -15.49 7.48
N HIS A 106 -7.40 -16.44 7.20
CA HIS A 106 -7.25 -17.42 6.13
C HIS A 106 -7.41 -16.83 4.71
N SER A 107 -8.04 -15.67 4.56
CA SER A 107 -8.20 -15.00 3.26
C SER A 107 -6.95 -14.21 2.82
N ILE A 108 -5.98 -14.06 3.71
CA ILE A 108 -4.76 -13.30 3.44
C ILE A 108 -3.79 -14.14 2.61
N VAL A 109 -3.24 -13.51 1.56
CA VAL A 109 -2.20 -14.06 0.68
C VAL A 109 -1.00 -13.12 0.71
N VAL A 110 0.21 -13.67 0.62
CA VAL A 110 1.45 -12.90 0.45
C VAL A 110 1.90 -13.01 -1.01
N TYR A 111 1.99 -11.88 -1.69
CA TYR A 111 2.69 -11.77 -2.97
C TYR A 111 4.16 -11.52 -2.71
N ALA A 112 4.96 -12.57 -2.87
CA ALA A 112 6.40 -12.55 -2.67
C ALA A 112 7.11 -12.02 -3.93
N PHE A 113 7.99 -11.06 -3.75
CA PHE A 113 8.65 -10.36 -4.86
C PHE A 113 10.18 -10.29 -4.71
N ASP A 114 10.74 -10.75 -3.60
CA ASP A 114 12.20 -10.84 -3.41
C ASP A 114 12.58 -11.94 -2.43
N LEU A 115 13.80 -12.49 -2.58
CA LEU A 115 14.38 -13.50 -1.72
C LEU A 115 15.76 -13.05 -1.26
N LEU A 116 15.93 -12.89 0.06
CA LEU A 116 17.13 -12.29 0.64
C LEU A 116 18.11 -13.32 1.20
N HIS A 117 17.60 -14.49 1.53
CA HIS A 117 18.39 -15.62 2.07
C HIS A 117 17.76 -16.95 1.65
N LEU A 118 18.60 -17.93 1.32
CA LEU A 118 18.15 -19.29 1.04
C LEU A 118 19.23 -20.28 1.51
N ASP A 119 18.85 -21.23 2.37
CA ASP A 119 19.64 -22.39 2.81
C ASP A 119 21.09 -22.09 3.20
N GLY A 120 21.28 -21.02 3.97
CA GLY A 120 22.58 -20.59 4.46
C GLY A 120 23.29 -19.56 3.57
N LYS A 121 22.76 -19.27 2.37
CA LYS A 121 23.32 -18.28 1.45
C LYS A 121 22.60 -16.94 1.60
N ASP A 122 23.35 -15.85 1.89
CA ASP A 122 22.87 -14.49 1.79
C ASP A 122 22.83 -14.07 0.31
N LEU A 123 21.63 -13.77 -0.20
CA LEU A 123 21.41 -13.44 -1.62
C LEU A 123 21.41 -11.94 -1.90
N ARG A 124 21.51 -11.09 -0.90
CA ARG A 124 21.35 -9.64 -1.05
C ARG A 124 22.35 -8.98 -2.01
N GLN A 125 23.50 -9.59 -2.24
CA GLN A 125 24.49 -9.09 -3.20
C GLN A 125 24.27 -9.59 -4.63
N GLU A 126 23.44 -10.63 -4.82
CA GLU A 126 23.05 -11.13 -6.13
C GLU A 126 22.17 -10.11 -6.86
N SER A 127 22.08 -10.20 -8.18
CA SER A 127 21.12 -9.40 -8.97
C SER A 127 19.67 -9.71 -8.58
N LEU A 128 18.76 -8.76 -8.79
CA LEU A 128 17.33 -9.00 -8.55
C LEU A 128 16.81 -10.17 -9.40
N LEU A 129 17.24 -10.29 -10.65
CA LEU A 129 16.84 -11.41 -11.52
C LEU A 129 17.19 -12.76 -10.92
N GLU A 130 18.42 -12.92 -10.40
CA GLU A 130 18.85 -14.17 -9.76
C GLU A 130 18.02 -14.46 -8.50
N ARG A 131 17.82 -13.45 -7.65
CA ARG A 131 17.01 -13.59 -6.44
C ARG A 131 15.57 -13.99 -6.75
N ARG A 132 14.97 -13.39 -7.80
CA ARG A 132 13.63 -13.73 -8.26
C ARG A 132 13.54 -15.12 -8.88
N ALA A 133 14.57 -15.56 -9.61
CA ALA A 133 14.63 -16.92 -10.15
C ALA A 133 14.64 -17.95 -9.02
N TYR A 134 15.45 -17.75 -7.98
CA TYR A 134 15.45 -18.60 -6.78
C TYR A 134 14.08 -18.55 -6.07
N LEU A 135 13.47 -17.38 -5.96
CA LEU A 135 12.16 -17.22 -5.32
C LEU A 135 11.08 -18.00 -6.08
N LYS A 136 11.02 -17.88 -7.40
CA LYS A 136 10.05 -18.58 -8.25
C LYS A 136 10.21 -20.09 -8.12
N ALA A 137 11.44 -20.59 -8.17
CA ALA A 137 11.73 -22.01 -7.97
C ALA A 137 11.35 -22.51 -6.57
N LEU A 138 11.48 -21.67 -5.53
CA LEU A 138 11.13 -22.02 -4.15
C LEU A 138 9.61 -22.09 -3.93
N ILE A 139 8.87 -21.15 -4.49
CA ILE A 139 7.40 -21.05 -4.28
C ILE A 139 6.65 -22.02 -5.20
N GLY A 140 7.13 -22.23 -6.43
CA GLY A 140 6.41 -23.00 -7.45
C GLY A 140 5.19 -22.27 -8.02
N ASP A 141 4.35 -23.01 -8.76
CA ASP A 141 3.21 -22.48 -9.51
C ASP A 141 1.85 -22.93 -8.88
N ASP A 142 1.77 -22.99 -7.54
CA ASP A 142 0.54 -23.35 -6.83
C ASP A 142 -0.31 -22.09 -6.59
N ASP A 143 -1.30 -21.85 -7.45
CA ASP A 143 -2.22 -20.70 -7.37
C ASP A 143 -3.12 -20.70 -6.14
N GLU A 144 -3.30 -21.84 -5.47
CA GLU A 144 -4.06 -21.94 -4.21
C GLU A 144 -3.19 -21.67 -2.99
N SER A 145 -1.89 -21.58 -3.15
CA SER A 145 -0.95 -21.26 -2.07
C SER A 145 -1.23 -19.89 -1.47
N ARG A 146 -1.01 -19.79 -0.16
CA ARG A 146 -1.06 -18.50 0.55
C ARG A 146 0.19 -17.64 0.35
N ILE A 147 1.18 -18.16 -0.34
CA ILE A 147 2.38 -17.44 -0.76
C ILE A 147 2.47 -17.60 -2.28
N GLN A 148 2.28 -16.52 -2.99
CA GLN A 148 2.29 -16.47 -4.45
C GLN A 148 3.46 -15.62 -4.93
N PHE A 149 3.97 -15.95 -6.10
CA PHE A 149 5.01 -15.15 -6.74
C PHE A 149 4.38 -13.87 -7.33
N SER A 150 5.02 -12.73 -7.12
CA SER A 150 4.63 -11.48 -7.77
C SER A 150 5.22 -11.45 -9.18
N ASP A 151 4.40 -11.78 -10.17
CA ASP A 151 4.85 -11.80 -11.56
C ASP A 151 5.24 -10.42 -12.05
N GLU A 152 6.18 -10.40 -12.99
CA GLU A 152 6.54 -9.21 -13.74
C GLU A 152 5.69 -9.08 -14.98
N PHE A 153 5.46 -7.85 -15.41
CA PHE A 153 4.79 -7.55 -16.65
C PHE A 153 5.79 -7.61 -17.81
N ASP A 154 5.48 -8.44 -18.79
CA ASP A 154 6.26 -8.52 -20.03
C ASP A 154 5.85 -7.38 -20.98
N GLY A 155 6.53 -6.24 -20.85
CA GLY A 155 6.25 -5.05 -21.67
C GLY A 155 6.73 -3.76 -21.05
N HIS A 156 6.30 -2.65 -21.65
CA HIS A 156 6.70 -1.31 -21.20
C HIS A 156 5.98 -0.90 -19.91
N GLY A 157 6.72 -0.35 -18.95
CA GLY A 157 6.18 0.12 -17.68
C GLY A 157 5.05 1.15 -17.84
N ALA A 158 5.11 2.02 -18.86
CA ALA A 158 4.04 2.97 -19.15
C ALA A 158 2.72 2.29 -19.53
N THR A 159 2.77 1.17 -20.26
CA THR A 159 1.58 0.38 -20.61
C THR A 159 0.94 -0.24 -19.38
N LEU A 160 1.74 -0.89 -18.51
CA LEU A 160 1.25 -1.44 -17.25
C LEU A 160 0.68 -0.34 -16.36
N PHE A 161 1.36 0.81 -16.26
CA PHE A 161 0.92 1.93 -15.43
C PHE A 161 -0.44 2.49 -15.86
N LYS A 162 -0.64 2.64 -17.19
CA LYS A 162 -1.92 3.05 -17.75
C LYS A 162 -3.02 2.03 -17.41
N ALA A 163 -2.77 0.74 -17.65
CA ALA A 163 -3.71 -0.33 -17.33
C ALA A 163 -4.07 -0.38 -15.84
N CYS A 164 -3.07 -0.19 -14.94
CA CYS A 164 -3.33 -0.07 -13.50
C CYS A 164 -4.27 1.09 -13.17
N GLY A 165 -4.12 2.24 -13.83
CA GLY A 165 -5.03 3.39 -13.65
C GLY A 165 -6.45 3.08 -14.09
N GLU A 166 -6.63 2.44 -15.25
CA GLU A 166 -7.95 2.03 -15.79
C GLU A 166 -8.65 0.98 -14.92
N LEU A 167 -7.88 0.06 -14.32
CA LEU A 167 -8.37 -0.98 -13.42
C LEU A 167 -8.56 -0.53 -11.96
N GLY A 168 -8.24 0.71 -11.63
CA GLY A 168 -8.35 1.23 -10.27
C GLY A 168 -7.31 0.69 -9.28
N LEU A 169 -6.16 0.18 -9.77
CA LEU A 169 -5.07 -0.32 -8.95
C LEU A 169 -4.19 0.83 -8.41
N GLU A 170 -3.44 0.57 -7.32
CA GLU A 170 -2.60 1.61 -6.68
C GLU A 170 -1.50 2.17 -7.59
N GLY A 171 -1.02 1.37 -8.55
CA GLY A 171 0.06 1.72 -9.45
C GLY A 171 1.03 0.56 -9.68
N ILE A 172 2.27 0.89 -9.95
CA ILE A 172 3.32 -0.10 -10.22
C ILE A 172 4.59 0.15 -9.41
N VAL A 173 5.41 -0.91 -9.27
CA VAL A 173 6.78 -0.83 -8.77
C VAL A 173 7.71 -1.28 -9.89
N SER A 174 8.67 -0.41 -10.23
CA SER A 174 9.72 -0.71 -11.21
C SER A 174 11.02 -0.98 -10.46
N LYS A 175 11.65 -2.12 -10.73
CA LYS A 175 12.86 -2.57 -10.04
C LYS A 175 13.98 -2.78 -11.05
N HIS A 176 15.18 -2.29 -10.73
CA HIS A 176 16.33 -2.46 -11.62
C HIS A 176 16.83 -3.92 -11.54
N ALA A 177 16.75 -4.62 -12.66
CA ALA A 177 16.94 -6.07 -12.79
C ALA A 177 18.30 -6.59 -12.27
N LEU A 178 19.37 -5.81 -12.48
CA LEU A 178 20.75 -6.18 -12.12
C LEU A 178 21.18 -5.64 -10.74
N ALA A 179 20.31 -4.92 -10.02
CA ALA A 179 20.70 -4.31 -8.76
C ALA A 179 20.66 -5.30 -7.59
N PRO A 180 21.63 -5.18 -6.66
CA PRO A 180 21.60 -5.86 -5.38
C PRO A 180 20.49 -5.28 -4.48
N TYR A 181 20.14 -6.02 -3.42
CA TYR A 181 19.22 -5.52 -2.38
C TYR A 181 19.92 -4.56 -1.43
N ARG A 182 19.33 -3.38 -1.19
CA ARG A 182 19.85 -2.35 -0.29
C ARG A 182 18.79 -1.89 0.68
N CYS A 183 19.07 -2.00 1.97
CA CYS A 183 18.18 -1.52 3.03
C CYS A 183 17.88 -0.02 2.89
N GLY A 184 16.69 0.40 3.30
CA GLY A 184 16.27 1.79 3.26
C GLY A 184 15.83 2.26 1.86
N ARG A 185 15.76 3.59 1.66
CA ARG A 185 15.26 4.17 0.41
C ARG A 185 16.27 4.01 -0.73
N SER A 186 15.81 3.50 -1.85
CA SER A 186 16.66 3.20 -3.00
C SER A 186 16.12 3.85 -4.29
N LYS A 187 17.04 4.20 -5.19
CA LYS A 187 16.73 4.63 -6.57
C LYS A 187 16.68 3.45 -7.54
N THR A 188 17.08 2.25 -7.13
CA THR A 188 16.97 1.03 -7.95
C THR A 188 15.60 0.38 -7.83
N TRP A 189 14.76 0.85 -6.92
CA TRP A 189 13.34 0.56 -6.84
C TRP A 189 12.55 1.87 -6.90
N LEU A 190 11.62 1.96 -7.85
CA LEU A 190 10.80 3.14 -8.10
C LEU A 190 9.33 2.73 -8.02
N LYS A 191 8.48 3.61 -7.53
CA LYS A 191 7.03 3.42 -7.53
C LYS A 191 6.35 4.57 -8.23
N ALA A 192 5.50 4.26 -9.19
CA ALA A 192 4.57 5.20 -9.80
C ALA A 192 3.16 4.87 -9.30
N LYS A 193 2.44 5.89 -8.79
CA LYS A 193 1.10 5.72 -8.22
C LYS A 193 0.05 6.29 -9.15
N CYS A 194 -1.04 5.54 -9.35
CA CYS A 194 -2.20 6.00 -10.09
C CYS A 194 -3.04 6.93 -9.21
N PHE A 195 -3.15 8.18 -9.65
CA PHE A 195 -4.00 9.17 -9.04
C PHE A 195 -5.14 9.54 -9.97
N THR A 196 -6.30 9.81 -9.40
CA THR A 196 -7.44 10.40 -10.10
C THR A 196 -7.87 11.69 -9.43
N GLU A 197 -8.55 12.55 -10.17
CA GLU A 197 -9.23 13.72 -9.61
C GLU A 197 -10.73 13.49 -9.65
N SER A 198 -11.38 13.76 -8.53
CA SER A 198 -12.83 13.64 -8.38
C SER A 198 -13.37 14.81 -7.58
N THR A 199 -14.65 15.09 -7.77
CA THR A 199 -15.37 16.14 -7.02
C THR A 199 -15.98 15.53 -5.77
N PHE A 200 -15.84 16.24 -4.66
CA PHE A 200 -16.43 15.91 -3.38
C PHE A 200 -17.03 17.16 -2.76
N VAL A 201 -17.98 16.98 -1.85
CA VAL A 201 -18.47 18.07 -0.99
C VAL A 201 -17.71 18.06 0.33
N VAL A 202 -17.38 19.26 0.81
CA VAL A 202 -16.76 19.44 2.12
C VAL A 202 -17.86 19.38 3.17
N VAL A 203 -17.68 18.50 4.16
CA VAL A 203 -18.61 18.34 5.30
C VAL A 203 -18.00 18.84 6.61
N GLY A 204 -16.75 19.23 6.59
CA GLY A 204 -16.05 19.80 7.74
C GLY A 204 -14.54 19.88 7.54
N THR A 205 -13.85 20.30 8.59
CA THR A 205 -12.39 20.31 8.66
C THR A 205 -11.89 19.73 9.99
N ASP A 206 -10.72 19.12 9.95
CA ASP A 206 -9.99 18.68 11.15
C ASP A 206 -8.48 18.94 10.99
N ARG A 207 -7.72 18.55 12.02
CA ARG A 207 -6.26 18.53 11.94
C ARG A 207 -5.74 17.10 12.03
N ASP A 208 -4.81 16.78 11.16
CA ASP A 208 -4.09 15.51 11.23
C ASP A 208 -3.33 15.37 12.55
N ARG A 209 -3.58 14.31 13.29
CA ARG A 209 -3.02 14.11 14.64
C ARG A 209 -1.49 13.98 14.68
N LYS A 210 -0.85 13.60 13.56
CA LYS A 210 0.60 13.39 13.51
C LYS A 210 1.34 14.65 13.07
N THR A 211 0.78 15.38 12.13
CA THR A 211 1.44 16.51 11.48
C THR A 211 0.87 17.86 11.91
N GLY A 212 -0.32 17.90 12.51
CA GLY A 212 -1.07 19.12 12.78
C GLY A 212 -1.66 19.80 11.54
N ALA A 213 -1.41 19.24 10.34
CA ALA A 213 -1.86 19.82 9.08
C ALA A 213 -3.40 19.82 8.97
N LEU A 214 -3.94 20.90 8.41
CA LEU A 214 -5.37 21.05 8.18
C LEU A 214 -5.84 20.12 7.06
N ARG A 215 -7.00 19.46 7.28
CA ARG A 215 -7.62 18.59 6.29
C ARG A 215 -9.09 18.98 6.11
N ALA A 216 -9.58 18.78 4.89
CA ALA A 216 -11.01 18.79 4.58
C ALA A 216 -11.59 17.40 4.80
N LEU A 217 -12.70 17.30 5.50
CA LEU A 217 -13.53 16.10 5.59
C LEU A 217 -14.51 16.11 4.43
N LEU A 218 -14.55 15.02 3.69
CA LEU A 218 -15.18 14.93 2.38
C LEU A 218 -16.28 13.88 2.35
N ALA A 219 -17.33 14.15 1.59
CA ALA A 219 -18.41 13.21 1.31
C ALA A 219 -18.72 13.15 -0.19
N HIS A 220 -19.21 11.99 -0.64
CA HIS A 220 -19.96 11.89 -1.88
C HIS A 220 -21.34 12.49 -1.67
N ASN A 221 -21.83 13.16 -2.70
CA ASN A 221 -23.22 13.66 -2.74
C ASN A 221 -23.85 13.08 -4.02
N ASP A 222 -24.60 12.04 -3.89
CA ASP A 222 -25.25 11.33 -5.00
C ASP A 222 -26.75 11.11 -4.73
N SER A 223 -27.44 10.40 -5.61
CA SER A 223 -28.87 10.13 -5.49
C SER A 223 -29.26 9.35 -4.23
N ALA A 224 -28.32 8.65 -3.60
CA ALA A 224 -28.53 7.96 -2.34
C ALA A 224 -28.33 8.86 -1.11
N GLY A 225 -27.86 10.11 -1.31
CA GLY A 225 -27.59 11.08 -0.27
C GLY A 225 -26.10 11.29 -0.01
N LEU A 226 -25.76 11.79 1.18
CA LEU A 226 -24.39 12.06 1.60
C LEU A 226 -23.75 10.82 2.21
N SER A 227 -22.59 10.43 1.69
CA SER A 227 -21.78 9.35 2.26
C SER A 227 -20.34 9.81 2.50
N TYR A 228 -19.82 9.57 3.72
CA TYR A 228 -18.45 9.99 4.08
C TYR A 228 -17.41 9.27 3.21
N ALA A 229 -16.54 10.05 2.56
CA ALA A 229 -15.53 9.56 1.65
C ALA A 229 -14.11 9.49 2.27
N GLY A 230 -13.84 10.33 3.28
CA GLY A 230 -12.53 10.41 3.91
C GLY A 230 -12.05 11.84 4.12
N ALA A 231 -10.74 12.02 4.36
CA ALA A 231 -10.13 13.33 4.56
C ALA A 231 -9.04 13.59 3.52
N ALA A 232 -8.91 14.87 3.08
CA ALA A 232 -7.89 15.34 2.17
C ALA A 232 -7.09 16.49 2.77
N PHE A 233 -5.75 16.48 2.58
CA PHE A 233 -4.93 17.63 2.93
C PHE A 233 -5.25 18.82 2.03
N ILE A 234 -5.24 20.03 2.60
CA ILE A 234 -5.49 21.28 1.88
C ILE A 234 -4.16 21.80 1.37
N ALA A 235 -3.88 21.60 0.08
CA ALA A 235 -2.67 22.07 -0.61
C ALA A 235 -3.04 23.11 -1.67
N LEU A 236 -3.71 24.15 -1.21
CA LEU A 236 -4.07 25.34 -1.97
C LEU A 236 -3.02 26.44 -1.74
N ALA A 237 -2.90 27.39 -2.66
CA ALA A 237 -2.15 28.61 -2.44
C ALA A 237 -2.72 29.39 -1.25
N ASP A 238 -1.97 30.31 -0.67
CA ASP A 238 -2.35 30.96 0.59
C ASP A 238 -3.68 31.74 0.49
N ASP A 239 -3.89 32.45 -0.61
CA ASP A 239 -5.13 33.18 -0.93
C ASP A 239 -6.33 32.23 -1.14
N GLU A 240 -6.15 31.16 -1.91
CA GLU A 240 -7.18 30.13 -2.11
C GLU A 240 -7.51 29.40 -0.80
N ARG A 241 -6.49 29.18 0.03
CA ARG A 241 -6.67 28.53 1.34
C ARG A 241 -7.41 29.40 2.32
N GLU A 242 -7.16 30.72 2.33
CA GLU A 242 -7.92 31.68 3.11
C GLU A 242 -9.38 31.71 2.66
N ALA A 243 -9.64 31.83 1.36
CA ALA A 243 -10.99 31.79 0.79
C ALA A 243 -11.71 30.47 1.12
N PHE A 244 -10.99 29.33 1.11
CA PHE A 244 -11.54 28.03 1.53
C PHE A 244 -11.98 28.04 2.98
N LEU A 245 -11.16 28.58 3.88
CA LEU A 245 -11.47 28.65 5.32
C LEU A 245 -12.64 29.59 5.60
N ASP A 246 -12.68 30.72 4.92
CA ASP A 246 -13.78 31.68 5.04
C ASP A 246 -15.10 31.07 4.59
N GLU A 247 -15.11 30.33 3.48
CA GLU A 247 -16.31 29.65 3.02
C GLU A 247 -16.73 28.53 3.97
N VAL A 248 -15.80 27.73 4.48
CA VAL A 248 -16.10 26.73 5.52
C VAL A 248 -16.69 27.42 6.77
N ASN A 249 -16.12 28.53 7.22
CA ASN A 249 -16.61 29.29 8.37
C ASN A 249 -18.02 29.83 8.14
N ARG A 250 -18.30 30.34 6.95
CA ARG A 250 -19.64 30.86 6.56
C ARG A 250 -20.69 29.75 6.56
N LEU A 251 -20.29 28.52 6.19
CA LEU A 251 -21.17 27.35 6.16
C LEU A 251 -21.27 26.63 7.51
N THR A 252 -20.57 27.13 8.54
CA THR A 252 -20.59 26.59 9.89
C THR A 252 -21.65 27.26 10.74
N PRO A 253 -22.90 26.85 10.69
CA PRO A 253 -23.62 26.57 11.93
C PRO A 253 -24.13 25.14 11.90
N ALA A 254 -23.74 24.41 12.95
CA ALA A 254 -24.35 23.20 13.47
C ALA A 254 -25.01 22.26 12.44
N TRP A 255 -24.22 21.60 11.61
CA TRP A 255 -24.69 20.44 10.89
C TRP A 255 -24.21 19.18 11.63
N ASP A 256 -25.15 18.30 12.01
CA ASP A 256 -24.93 17.22 12.96
C ASP A 256 -24.97 15.82 12.35
N GLU A 257 -25.18 15.67 11.04
CA GLU A 257 -25.44 14.39 10.40
C GLU A 257 -24.29 13.35 10.54
N PHE A 258 -23.05 13.83 10.70
CA PHE A 258 -21.88 12.97 10.92
C PHE A 258 -21.30 13.01 12.34
N LYS A 259 -21.98 13.61 13.30
CA LYS A 259 -21.48 13.72 14.69
C LYS A 259 -21.25 12.38 15.41
N SER A 260 -21.74 11.27 14.87
CA SER A 260 -21.50 9.93 15.41
C SER A 260 -20.11 9.35 15.11
N SER A 261 -19.33 10.00 14.25
CA SER A 261 -17.97 9.60 13.99
C SER A 261 -17.06 9.99 15.16
N GLN A 262 -16.26 9.05 15.66
CA GLN A 262 -15.36 9.17 16.83
C GLN A 262 -14.20 10.18 16.64
N VAL A 263 -14.41 11.28 15.95
CA VAL A 263 -13.40 12.29 15.64
C VAL A 263 -13.63 13.50 16.57
N SER A 264 -12.79 13.65 17.57
CA SER A 264 -12.69 14.86 18.41
C SER A 264 -12.06 15.98 17.57
N ASP A 265 -12.50 17.23 17.79
CA ASP A 265 -11.96 18.45 17.17
C ASP A 265 -12.33 18.66 15.69
N VAL A 266 -13.50 18.23 15.26
CA VAL A 266 -14.04 18.50 13.93
C VAL A 266 -14.87 19.77 13.94
N ARG A 267 -14.58 20.66 12.98
CA ARG A 267 -15.48 21.78 12.63
C ARG A 267 -16.36 21.32 11.47
N TRP A 268 -17.59 20.96 11.75
CA TRP A 268 -18.58 20.54 10.75
C TRP A 268 -19.14 21.74 10.00
N CYS A 269 -19.48 21.59 8.71
CA CYS A 269 -20.13 22.61 7.91
C CYS A 269 -21.19 22.01 6.97
N HIS A 270 -22.12 22.85 6.50
CA HIS A 270 -23.10 22.42 5.51
C HIS A 270 -22.42 21.97 4.20
N PRO A 271 -22.87 20.87 3.57
CA PRO A 271 -22.23 20.24 2.40
C PRO A 271 -22.56 21.01 1.11
N ARG A 272 -22.21 22.27 1.06
CA ARG A 272 -22.44 23.16 -0.11
C ARG A 272 -21.18 23.52 -0.86
N LEU A 273 -20.00 23.31 -0.24
CA LEU A 273 -18.72 23.60 -0.84
C LEU A 273 -18.23 22.38 -1.61
N ALA A 274 -18.19 22.45 -2.94
CA ALA A 274 -17.64 21.41 -3.79
C ALA A 274 -16.16 21.69 -4.10
N VAL A 275 -15.33 20.65 -4.02
CA VAL A 275 -13.88 20.75 -4.26
C VAL A 275 -13.39 19.64 -5.18
N ARG A 276 -12.39 19.95 -6.00
CA ARG A 276 -11.60 18.95 -6.74
C ARG A 276 -10.54 18.37 -5.84
N VAL A 277 -10.45 17.05 -5.82
CA VAL A 277 -9.53 16.32 -4.95
C VAL A 277 -8.76 15.32 -5.79
N LYS A 278 -7.43 15.44 -5.77
CA LYS A 278 -6.52 14.42 -6.28
C LYS A 278 -6.35 13.35 -5.20
N HIS A 279 -6.64 12.11 -5.52
CA HIS A 279 -6.54 11.00 -4.57
C HIS A 279 -6.04 9.73 -5.25
N LEU A 280 -5.59 8.75 -4.46
CA LEU A 280 -5.19 7.45 -4.97
C LEU A 280 -6.40 6.76 -5.61
N THR A 281 -6.23 6.31 -6.85
CA THR A 281 -7.29 5.62 -7.61
C THR A 281 -7.76 4.37 -6.86
N GLY A 282 -9.08 4.13 -6.88
CA GLY A 282 -9.69 2.96 -6.24
C GLY A 282 -9.71 2.94 -4.71
N SER A 283 -9.14 3.93 -4.01
CA SER A 283 -9.09 3.91 -2.55
C SER A 283 -10.43 4.26 -1.89
N LYS A 284 -10.88 3.41 -0.97
CA LYS A 284 -12.04 3.63 -0.08
C LYS A 284 -11.67 3.21 1.34
N PRO A 285 -11.63 4.12 2.34
CA PRO A 285 -11.76 5.59 2.22
C PRO A 285 -10.61 6.25 1.44
N LEU A 286 -10.75 7.54 1.11
CA LEU A 286 -9.76 8.32 0.37
C LEU A 286 -8.37 8.22 1.00
N ARG A 287 -7.36 7.97 0.15
CA ARG A 287 -5.95 7.86 0.57
C ARG A 287 -5.07 8.78 -0.29
N HIS A 288 -4.02 9.33 0.31
CA HIS A 288 -3.15 10.32 -0.33
C HIS A 288 -3.91 11.48 -0.97
N ALA A 289 -5.04 11.83 -0.38
CA ALA A 289 -5.97 12.80 -0.92
C ALA A 289 -5.52 14.24 -0.64
N THR A 290 -5.68 15.09 -1.64
CA THR A 290 -5.28 16.49 -1.59
C THR A 290 -6.29 17.35 -2.33
N VAL A 291 -6.81 18.39 -1.69
CA VAL A 291 -7.66 19.40 -2.32
C VAL A 291 -6.83 20.21 -3.32
N ARG A 292 -7.34 20.38 -4.53
CA ARG A 292 -6.66 21.02 -5.66
C ARG A 292 -7.33 22.31 -6.12
N GLY A 293 -8.54 22.59 -5.68
CA GLY A 293 -9.29 23.79 -6.03
C GLY A 293 -10.77 23.64 -5.77
N PHE A 294 -11.47 24.72 -5.97
CA PHE A 294 -12.93 24.75 -5.94
C PHE A 294 -13.51 24.19 -7.24
N VAL A 295 -14.76 23.74 -7.15
CA VAL A 295 -15.58 23.48 -8.32
C VAL A 295 -16.49 24.72 -8.46
N GLU A 296 -16.35 25.43 -9.57
CA GLU A 296 -17.27 26.52 -9.92
C GLU A 296 -18.67 25.94 -10.08
N SER A 297 -19.63 26.55 -9.40
CA SER A 297 -21.05 26.18 -9.42
C SER A 297 -21.73 26.66 -10.71
#